data_1638e4577b263e209a8db184fdb48c53
#
_entry.id   1638e4577b263e209a8db184fdb48c53
#
_cell.length_a   1.000
_cell.length_b   1.000
_cell.length_c   1.000
_cell.angle_alpha   90.00
_cell.angle_beta   90.00
_cell.angle_gamma   90.00
#
_symmetry.space_group_name_H-M   'P 1'
#
loop_
_entity.id
_entity.type
_entity.pdbx_description
1 polymer ?
#
loop_
_entity_poly.entity_id
_entity_poly.type
_entity_poly.pdbx_seq_one_letter_code
_entity_poly.pdbx_strand_id
1 'polypeptide(L)'
;MSQLEDYVKTIETLKKEYREDITIFLALEMEYFPGIFEPTIEEIRQYPMDYLLLAQHFFYENESFHGTRFGWADEAHLKMYVELLTTALDTGYFNMVGHPDIMNYTGDDALYTKYMKQLADRLKQECIPIEINVNGFREGYNYPDKKFVKLGVENGNEFIVGVDAHNPDEYHDLASYKGCVKMAEDFGLSLIHI
;
A
#
# COMPACT_ATOMS: atom_id res chain seq x y z
N MET A 1 12.88 17.58 -20.03
CA MET A 1 11.79 17.42 -19.04
C MET A 1 12.07 16.14 -18.26
N SER A 2 11.96 16.13 -16.94
CA SER A 2 12.13 14.90 -16.14
C SER A 2 10.90 14.00 -16.35
N GLN A 3 11.04 12.69 -16.06
CA GLN A 3 9.89 11.78 -16.11
C GLN A 3 8.77 12.22 -15.16
N LEU A 4 9.15 12.75 -14.00
CA LEU A 4 8.20 13.28 -13.02
C LEU A 4 7.43 14.50 -13.54
N GLU A 5 8.09 15.43 -14.22
CA GLU A 5 7.42 16.59 -14.84
C GLU A 5 6.41 16.16 -15.92
N ASP A 6 6.76 15.17 -16.75
CA ASP A 6 5.85 14.64 -17.78
C ASP A 6 4.65 13.93 -17.15
N TYR A 7 4.86 13.16 -16.09
CA TYR A 7 3.80 12.51 -15.32
C TYR A 7 2.84 13.55 -14.74
N VAL A 8 3.36 14.53 -14.00
CA VAL A 8 2.57 15.61 -13.39
C VAL A 8 1.73 16.34 -14.45
N LYS A 9 2.37 16.76 -15.53
CA LYS A 9 1.68 17.48 -16.62
C LYS A 9 0.57 16.63 -17.28
N THR A 10 0.83 15.35 -17.44
CA THR A 10 -0.16 14.42 -18.01
C THR A 10 -1.38 14.30 -17.11
N ILE A 11 -1.17 14.04 -15.81
CA ILE A 11 -2.28 13.89 -14.85
C ILE A 11 -3.05 15.21 -14.71
N GLU A 12 -2.37 16.35 -14.59
CA GLU A 12 -3.03 17.66 -14.53
C GLU A 12 -3.86 17.97 -15.78
N THR A 13 -3.46 17.45 -16.94
CA THR A 13 -4.23 17.58 -18.17
C THR A 13 -5.49 16.70 -18.11
N LEU A 14 -5.35 15.44 -17.69
CA LEU A 14 -6.46 14.51 -17.53
C LEU A 14 -7.46 14.98 -16.47
N LYS A 15 -6.99 15.54 -15.34
CA LYS A 15 -7.86 16.16 -14.31
C LYS A 15 -8.78 17.24 -14.91
N LYS A 16 -8.26 18.04 -15.83
CA LYS A 16 -9.06 19.10 -16.50
C LYS A 16 -10.02 18.53 -17.55
N GLU A 17 -9.55 17.56 -18.33
CA GLU A 17 -10.33 16.94 -19.41
C GLU A 17 -11.54 16.16 -18.85
N TYR A 18 -11.33 15.38 -17.79
CA TYR A 18 -12.35 14.47 -17.25
C TYR A 18 -13.04 14.99 -15.99
N ARG A 19 -12.92 16.27 -15.66
CA ARG A 19 -13.42 16.88 -14.41
C ARG A 19 -14.93 16.69 -14.17
N GLU A 20 -15.73 16.54 -15.24
CA GLU A 20 -17.18 16.33 -15.15
C GLU A 20 -17.57 14.84 -15.07
N ASP A 21 -16.61 13.94 -15.36
CA ASP A 21 -16.85 12.50 -15.42
C ASP A 21 -16.31 11.76 -14.22
N ILE A 22 -15.07 12.06 -13.78
CA ILE A 22 -14.39 11.39 -12.66
C ILE A 22 -13.49 12.36 -11.89
N THR A 23 -13.25 12.06 -10.63
CA THR A 23 -12.21 12.72 -9.83
C THR A 23 -10.89 12.00 -10.02
N ILE A 24 -9.88 12.73 -10.52
CA ILE A 24 -8.51 12.20 -10.67
C ILE A 24 -7.62 12.87 -9.64
N PHE A 25 -6.85 12.08 -8.90
CA PHE A 25 -5.84 12.55 -7.98
C PHE A 25 -4.44 12.36 -8.56
N LEU A 26 -3.57 13.34 -8.34
CA LEU A 26 -2.14 13.26 -8.65
C LEU A 26 -1.42 12.72 -7.42
N ALA A 27 -0.94 11.50 -7.50
CA ALA A 27 -0.29 10.82 -6.39
C ALA A 27 0.96 10.08 -6.85
N LEU A 28 1.80 9.71 -5.90
CA LEU A 28 2.95 8.83 -6.14
C LEU A 28 2.89 7.69 -5.12
N GLU A 29 3.15 6.48 -5.61
CA GLU A 29 3.51 5.34 -4.79
C GLU A 29 5.01 5.40 -4.52
N MET A 30 5.40 5.34 -3.26
CA MET A 30 6.77 5.53 -2.83
C MET A 30 7.17 4.51 -1.79
N GLU A 31 8.45 4.13 -1.82
CA GLU A 31 9.09 3.36 -0.77
C GLU A 31 9.80 4.27 0.24
N TYR A 32 9.88 3.81 1.49
CA TYR A 32 10.63 4.51 2.52
C TYR A 32 12.02 3.91 2.69
N PHE A 33 13.03 4.69 2.29
CA PHE A 33 14.44 4.41 2.56
C PHE A 33 15.05 5.60 3.30
N PRO A 34 15.36 5.47 4.60
CA PRO A 34 15.80 6.60 5.43
C PRO A 34 16.90 7.46 4.82
N GLY A 35 17.86 6.81 4.13
CA GLY A 35 19.02 7.52 3.56
C GLY A 35 18.74 8.43 2.35
N ILE A 36 17.61 8.22 1.65
CA ILE A 36 17.25 8.99 0.45
C ILE A 36 15.88 9.66 0.55
N PHE A 37 15.17 9.46 1.64
CA PHE A 37 13.79 9.94 1.79
C PHE A 37 13.69 11.46 1.73
N GLU A 38 14.44 12.17 2.57
CA GLU A 38 14.38 13.64 2.62
C GLU A 38 14.73 14.31 1.27
N PRO A 39 15.81 13.94 0.56
CA PRO A 39 16.08 14.46 -0.77
C PRO A 39 14.94 14.20 -1.77
N THR A 40 14.31 13.02 -1.70
CA THR A 40 13.18 12.67 -2.58
C THR A 40 11.97 13.54 -2.28
N ILE A 41 11.64 13.75 -1.01
CA ILE A 41 10.53 14.64 -0.61
C ILE A 41 10.78 16.08 -1.03
N GLU A 42 12.00 16.61 -0.91
CA GLU A 42 12.34 17.96 -1.37
C GLU A 42 12.12 18.13 -2.88
N GLU A 43 12.37 17.11 -3.68
CA GLU A 43 12.06 17.13 -5.11
C GLU A 43 10.55 17.09 -5.36
N ILE A 44 9.81 16.21 -4.68
CA ILE A 44 8.37 16.02 -4.86
C ILE A 44 7.58 17.25 -4.44
N ARG A 45 7.97 17.94 -3.39
CA ARG A 45 7.31 19.16 -2.88
C ARG A 45 7.17 20.28 -3.91
N GLN A 46 7.92 20.25 -4.99
CA GLN A 46 7.83 21.24 -6.07
C GLN A 46 6.57 21.03 -6.94
N TYR A 47 5.87 19.92 -6.77
CA TYR A 47 4.70 19.53 -7.56
C TYR A 47 3.43 19.48 -6.70
N PRO A 48 2.26 19.74 -7.28
CA PRO A 48 0.98 19.79 -6.56
C PRO A 48 0.41 18.39 -6.34
N MET A 49 1.14 17.53 -5.60
CA MET A 49 0.64 16.20 -5.25
C MET A 49 -0.58 16.29 -4.36
N ASP A 50 -1.62 15.52 -4.68
CA ASP A 50 -2.82 15.41 -3.84
C ASP A 50 -2.54 14.54 -2.62
N TYR A 51 -1.78 13.42 -2.78
CA TYR A 51 -1.33 12.57 -1.69
C TYR A 51 -0.10 11.73 -2.07
N LEU A 52 0.52 11.11 -1.08
CA LEU A 52 1.56 10.10 -1.26
C LEU A 52 1.06 8.77 -0.67
N LEU A 53 1.29 7.69 -1.43
CA LEU A 53 0.99 6.31 -1.04
C LEU A 53 2.29 5.60 -0.69
N LEU A 54 2.37 5.05 0.52
CA LEU A 54 3.49 4.26 0.98
C LEU A 54 3.33 2.81 0.53
N ALA A 55 4.34 2.26 -0.12
CA ALA A 55 4.43 0.83 -0.41
C ALA A 55 5.87 0.36 -0.19
N GLN A 56 6.06 -0.76 0.47
CA GLN A 56 7.40 -1.24 0.81
C GLN A 56 7.69 -2.59 0.14
N HIS A 57 8.18 -2.53 -1.09
CA HIS A 57 8.50 -3.72 -1.89
C HIS A 57 9.87 -4.30 -1.60
N PHE A 58 10.80 -3.49 -1.06
CA PHE A 58 12.18 -3.91 -0.88
C PHE A 58 12.74 -3.55 0.50
N PHE A 59 13.63 -4.41 0.99
CA PHE A 59 14.62 -4.07 2.00
C PHE A 59 15.90 -3.61 1.31
N TYR A 60 16.65 -2.68 1.92
CA TYR A 60 17.98 -2.32 1.49
C TYR A 60 18.99 -2.73 2.54
N GLU A 61 19.74 -3.80 2.26
CA GLU A 61 20.73 -4.39 3.17
C GLU A 61 21.97 -4.81 2.38
N ASN A 62 23.15 -4.67 3.00
CA ASN A 62 24.42 -5.06 2.39
C ASN A 62 24.60 -4.50 0.96
N GLU A 63 24.26 -3.24 0.76
CA GLU A 63 24.34 -2.52 -0.53
C GLU A 63 23.48 -3.15 -1.65
N SER A 64 22.41 -3.89 -1.28
CA SER A 64 21.54 -4.58 -2.21
C SER A 64 20.06 -4.44 -1.84
N PHE A 65 19.20 -4.47 -2.85
CA PHE A 65 17.75 -4.53 -2.68
C PHE A 65 17.26 -5.98 -2.62
N HIS A 66 16.46 -6.29 -1.62
CA HIS A 66 15.86 -7.61 -1.41
C HIS A 66 14.34 -7.48 -1.34
N GLY A 67 13.64 -8.14 -2.24
CA GLY A 67 12.18 -8.03 -2.31
C GLY A 67 11.48 -8.62 -1.09
N THR A 68 10.52 -7.89 -0.55
CA THR A 68 9.72 -8.32 0.62
C THR A 68 8.86 -9.54 0.31
N ARG A 69 8.50 -9.77 -0.96
CA ARG A 69 7.69 -10.92 -1.42
C ARG A 69 8.45 -12.25 -1.55
N PHE A 70 9.77 -12.28 -1.41
CA PHE A 70 10.56 -13.50 -1.71
C PHE A 70 10.57 -14.57 -0.62
N GLY A 71 9.82 -14.40 0.44
CA GLY A 71 9.71 -15.39 1.53
C GLY A 71 10.77 -15.16 2.61
N TRP A 72 10.34 -14.63 3.73
CA TRP A 72 11.15 -14.34 4.91
C TRP A 72 10.63 -15.13 6.10
N ALA A 73 11.50 -15.78 6.85
CA ALA A 73 11.08 -16.61 7.97
C ALA A 73 11.57 -16.10 9.33
N ASP A 74 12.52 -15.17 9.35
CA ASP A 74 13.13 -14.68 10.58
C ASP A 74 12.41 -13.45 11.15
N GLU A 75 12.45 -13.30 12.46
CA GLU A 75 11.83 -12.20 13.20
C GLU A 75 12.44 -10.84 12.83
N ALA A 76 13.73 -10.79 12.47
CA ALA A 76 14.43 -9.53 12.21
C ALA A 76 13.86 -8.81 10.99
N HIS A 77 13.63 -9.53 9.89
CA HIS A 77 13.04 -8.93 8.68
C HIS A 77 11.57 -8.56 8.86
N LEU A 78 10.79 -9.38 9.58
CA LEU A 78 9.40 -9.02 9.90
C LEU A 78 9.33 -7.73 10.73
N LYS A 79 10.19 -7.62 11.74
CA LYS A 79 10.32 -6.42 12.57
C LYS A 79 10.73 -5.23 11.71
N MET A 80 11.77 -5.38 10.89
CA MET A 80 12.26 -4.33 9.98
C MET A 80 11.15 -3.83 9.05
N TYR A 81 10.36 -4.74 8.47
CA TYR A 81 9.23 -4.39 7.61
C TYR A 81 8.25 -3.45 8.31
N VAL A 82 7.79 -3.84 9.50
CA VAL A 82 6.84 -3.04 10.27
C VAL A 82 7.47 -1.73 10.72
N GLU A 83 8.74 -1.73 11.14
CA GLU A 83 9.46 -0.52 11.53
C GLU A 83 9.63 0.46 10.36
N LEU A 84 9.93 0.00 9.15
CA LEU A 84 10.00 0.86 7.97
C LEU A 84 8.67 1.55 7.70
N LEU A 85 7.57 0.79 7.67
CA LEU A 85 6.23 1.36 7.45
C LEU A 85 5.82 2.33 8.55
N THR A 86 6.00 1.96 9.81
CA THR A 86 5.60 2.83 10.94
C THR A 86 6.45 4.08 11.02
N THR A 87 7.77 3.99 10.75
CA THR A 87 8.67 5.15 10.70
C THR A 87 8.33 6.07 9.53
N ALA A 88 7.96 5.49 8.37
CA ALA A 88 7.49 6.28 7.24
C ALA A 88 6.22 7.07 7.61
N LEU A 89 5.27 6.45 8.29
CA LEU A 89 4.06 7.12 8.76
C LEU A 89 4.36 8.23 9.79
N ASP A 90 5.39 8.08 10.62
CA ASP A 90 5.83 9.12 11.56
C ASP A 90 6.31 10.41 10.88
N THR A 91 6.69 10.33 9.60
CA THR A 91 7.07 11.51 8.81
C THR A 91 5.90 12.44 8.49
N GLY A 92 4.66 11.93 8.54
CA GLY A 92 3.43 12.68 8.23
C GLY A 92 3.21 12.98 6.74
N TYR A 93 4.02 12.41 5.84
CA TYR A 93 3.88 12.63 4.39
C TYR A 93 2.90 11.67 3.72
N PHE A 94 2.70 10.50 4.29
CA PHE A 94 1.89 9.45 3.67
C PHE A 94 0.45 9.48 4.18
N ASN A 95 -0.49 9.44 3.25
CA ASN A 95 -1.93 9.44 3.53
C ASN A 95 -2.59 8.08 3.25
N MET A 96 -1.87 7.19 2.55
CA MET A 96 -2.31 5.87 2.17
C MET A 96 -1.15 4.88 2.33
N VAL A 97 -1.49 3.61 2.57
CA VAL A 97 -0.53 2.49 2.52
C VAL A 97 -1.09 1.45 1.56
N GLY A 98 -0.37 1.21 0.46
CA GLY A 98 -0.70 0.16 -0.50
C GLY A 98 -0.27 -1.19 0.03
N HIS A 99 -1.08 -2.22 -0.23
CA HIS A 99 -0.81 -3.63 0.11
C HIS A 99 0.09 -3.80 1.36
N PRO A 100 -0.37 -3.34 2.56
CA PRO A 100 0.44 -3.36 3.78
C PRO A 100 0.87 -4.76 4.23
N ASP A 101 0.34 -5.79 3.61
CA ASP A 101 0.59 -7.22 3.84
C ASP A 101 1.39 -7.89 2.69
N ILE A 102 2.07 -7.09 1.86
CA ILE A 102 2.88 -7.59 0.73
C ILE A 102 4.03 -8.49 1.18
N MET A 103 4.55 -8.30 2.41
CA MET A 103 5.64 -9.11 2.92
C MET A 103 5.23 -10.58 3.03
N ASN A 104 5.92 -11.46 2.29
CA ASN A 104 5.71 -12.90 2.37
C ASN A 104 6.47 -13.48 3.57
N TYR A 105 5.84 -13.38 4.76
CA TYR A 105 6.41 -13.97 5.96
C TYR A 105 5.98 -15.42 6.13
N THR A 106 6.95 -16.32 6.21
CA THR A 106 6.76 -17.77 6.29
C THR A 106 7.21 -18.38 7.64
N GLY A 107 7.51 -17.51 8.62
CA GLY A 107 7.96 -17.91 9.96
C GLY A 107 6.81 -18.16 10.93
N ASP A 108 7.05 -17.89 12.20
CA ASP A 108 6.12 -18.15 13.31
C ASP A 108 4.89 -17.24 13.28
N ASP A 109 3.69 -17.83 13.33
CA ASP A 109 2.41 -17.10 13.26
C ASP A 109 2.17 -16.17 14.48
N ALA A 110 2.74 -16.46 15.65
CA ALA A 110 2.61 -15.60 16.80
C ALA A 110 3.47 -14.34 16.65
N LEU A 111 4.66 -14.47 16.05
CA LEU A 111 5.49 -13.32 15.68
C LEU A 111 4.82 -12.47 14.61
N TYR A 112 4.26 -13.11 13.56
CA TYR A 112 3.48 -12.40 12.55
C TYR A 112 2.37 -11.57 13.19
N THR A 113 1.54 -12.19 14.00
CA THR A 113 0.43 -11.52 14.68
C THR A 113 0.92 -10.37 15.55
N LYS A 114 2.01 -10.58 16.31
CA LYS A 114 2.62 -9.55 17.19
C LYS A 114 3.01 -8.29 16.41
N TYR A 115 3.74 -8.47 15.32
CA TYR A 115 4.30 -7.33 14.56
C TYR A 115 3.26 -6.69 13.63
N MET A 116 2.48 -7.50 12.90
CA MET A 116 1.46 -6.97 12.00
C MET A 116 0.33 -6.27 12.77
N LYS A 117 0.09 -6.66 14.05
CA LYS A 117 -0.81 -5.91 14.91
C LYS A 117 -0.29 -4.50 15.20
N GLN A 118 1.01 -4.31 15.36
CA GLN A 118 1.57 -2.96 15.54
C GLN A 118 1.30 -2.09 14.30
N LEU A 119 1.45 -2.66 13.09
CA LEU A 119 1.11 -1.97 11.87
C LEU A 119 -0.39 -1.65 11.79
N ALA A 120 -1.27 -2.61 12.09
CA ALA A 120 -2.72 -2.39 12.11
C ALA A 120 -3.12 -1.32 13.13
N ASP A 121 -2.54 -1.33 14.34
CA ASP A 121 -2.75 -0.29 15.36
C ASP A 121 -2.33 1.09 14.85
N ARG A 122 -1.19 1.16 14.15
CA ARG A 122 -0.69 2.42 13.59
C ARG A 122 -1.59 2.95 12.48
N LEU A 123 -1.98 2.10 11.53
CA LEU A 123 -2.91 2.47 10.46
C LEU A 123 -4.24 3.01 11.02
N LYS A 124 -4.78 2.36 12.05
CA LYS A 124 -5.99 2.82 12.72
C LYS A 124 -5.79 4.17 13.40
N GLN A 125 -4.68 4.38 14.09
CA GLN A 125 -4.35 5.65 14.75
C GLN A 125 -4.30 6.82 13.77
N GLU A 126 -3.77 6.60 12.57
CA GLU A 126 -3.66 7.59 11.50
C GLU A 126 -4.94 7.69 10.65
N CYS A 127 -5.98 6.90 10.95
CA CYS A 127 -7.20 6.81 10.14
C CYS A 127 -6.91 6.40 8.68
N ILE A 128 -5.88 5.58 8.46
CA ILE A 128 -5.52 5.02 7.15
C ILE A 128 -6.19 3.65 7.03
N PRO A 129 -7.06 3.44 6.02
CA PRO A 129 -7.71 2.16 5.81
C PRO A 129 -6.70 1.10 5.34
N ILE A 130 -6.95 -0.16 5.69
CA ILE A 130 -6.20 -1.32 5.16
C ILE A 130 -6.67 -1.59 3.73
N GLU A 131 -5.73 -1.67 2.81
CA GLU A 131 -6.03 -2.03 1.43
C GLU A 131 -6.21 -3.54 1.28
N ILE A 132 -7.29 -3.96 0.63
CA ILE A 132 -7.46 -5.27 0.02
C ILE A 132 -7.10 -5.13 -1.45
N ASN A 133 -5.94 -5.61 -1.84
CA ASN A 133 -5.33 -5.30 -3.13
C ASN A 133 -5.77 -6.30 -4.22
N VAL A 134 -6.35 -5.78 -5.31
CA VAL A 134 -6.87 -6.60 -6.42
C VAL A 134 -5.75 -7.18 -7.26
N ASN A 135 -4.64 -6.45 -7.45
CA ASN A 135 -3.51 -6.96 -8.22
C ASN A 135 -2.89 -8.19 -7.54
N GLY A 136 -2.65 -8.12 -6.24
CA GLY A 136 -2.15 -9.27 -5.48
C GLY A 136 -3.10 -10.48 -5.54
N PHE A 137 -4.41 -10.24 -5.45
CA PHE A 137 -5.43 -11.28 -5.58
C PHE A 137 -5.43 -11.90 -6.99
N ARG A 138 -5.38 -11.08 -8.04
CA ARG A 138 -5.37 -11.51 -9.45
C ARG A 138 -4.18 -12.38 -9.78
N GLU A 139 -3.00 -11.97 -9.35
CA GLU A 139 -1.73 -12.65 -9.61
C GLU A 139 -1.52 -13.88 -8.70
N GLY A 140 -2.40 -14.09 -7.72
CA GLY A 140 -2.27 -15.20 -6.76
C GLY A 140 -1.06 -15.06 -5.84
N TYR A 141 -0.69 -13.82 -5.50
CA TYR A 141 0.39 -13.54 -4.55
C TYR A 141 -0.02 -13.85 -3.10
N ASN A 142 0.91 -13.67 -2.17
CA ASN A 142 0.65 -13.86 -0.74
C ASN A 142 -0.28 -12.78 -0.13
N TYR A 143 -0.60 -11.74 -0.88
CA TYR A 143 -1.53 -10.68 -0.48
C TYR A 143 -2.70 -10.56 -1.49
N PRO A 144 -3.87 -10.12 -1.06
CA PRO A 144 -4.26 -9.80 0.32
C PRO A 144 -4.24 -11.04 1.24
N ASP A 145 -3.55 -10.91 2.39
CA ASP A 145 -3.39 -12.00 3.36
C ASP A 145 -4.61 -12.07 4.30
N LYS A 146 -5.34 -13.18 4.27
CA LYS A 146 -6.49 -13.40 5.14
C LYS A 146 -6.16 -13.29 6.64
N LYS A 147 -4.92 -13.59 7.05
CA LYS A 147 -4.49 -13.42 8.45
C LYS A 147 -4.45 -11.94 8.82
N PHE A 148 -3.89 -11.09 7.94
CA PHE A 148 -3.83 -9.66 8.16
C PHE A 148 -5.21 -9.00 8.09
N VAL A 149 -6.04 -9.38 7.11
CA VAL A 149 -7.44 -8.92 7.03
C VAL A 149 -8.19 -9.25 8.31
N LYS A 150 -8.12 -10.51 8.79
CA LYS A 150 -8.74 -10.92 10.05
C LYS A 150 -8.25 -10.08 11.24
N LEU A 151 -6.94 -9.88 11.33
CA LEU A 151 -6.33 -9.08 12.39
C LEU A 151 -6.83 -7.63 12.36
N GLY A 152 -6.92 -7.01 11.19
CA GLY A 152 -7.46 -5.66 11.02
C GLY A 152 -8.93 -5.57 11.42
N VAL A 153 -9.75 -6.57 11.07
CA VAL A 153 -11.15 -6.66 11.50
C VAL A 153 -11.27 -6.73 13.02
N GLU A 154 -10.54 -7.64 13.65
CA GLU A 154 -10.52 -7.79 15.11
C GLU A 154 -10.01 -6.52 15.81
N ASN A 155 -9.12 -5.79 15.17
CA ASN A 155 -8.60 -4.50 15.64
C ASN A 155 -9.57 -3.33 15.40
N GLY A 156 -10.58 -3.50 14.53
CA GLY A 156 -11.55 -2.46 14.14
C GLY A 156 -10.94 -1.41 13.21
N ASN A 157 -10.08 -1.83 12.29
CA ASN A 157 -9.60 -1.00 11.18
C ASN A 157 -10.70 -0.83 10.12
N GLU A 158 -10.62 0.25 9.36
CA GLU A 158 -11.37 0.45 8.13
C GLU A 158 -10.65 -0.21 6.95
N PHE A 159 -11.39 -0.50 5.86
CA PHE A 159 -10.84 -1.18 4.69
C PHE A 159 -11.30 -0.55 3.40
N ILE A 160 -10.42 -0.59 2.39
CA ILE A 160 -10.73 -0.23 1.01
C ILE A 160 -10.30 -1.37 0.07
N VAL A 161 -10.84 -1.36 -1.14
CA VAL A 161 -10.36 -2.23 -2.23
C VAL A 161 -9.59 -1.38 -3.23
N GLY A 162 -8.28 -1.63 -3.36
CA GLY A 162 -7.41 -0.99 -4.33
C GLY A 162 -7.24 -1.85 -5.57
N VAL A 163 -7.40 -1.27 -6.77
CA VAL A 163 -7.28 -2.03 -8.03
C VAL A 163 -5.83 -2.29 -8.39
N ASP A 164 -4.94 -1.34 -8.12
CA ASP A 164 -3.50 -1.42 -8.40
C ASP A 164 -3.22 -1.90 -9.84
N ALA A 165 -3.85 -1.23 -10.81
CA ALA A 165 -3.77 -1.60 -12.21
C ALA A 165 -2.46 -1.15 -12.86
N HIS A 166 -1.76 -2.08 -13.51
CA HIS A 166 -0.52 -1.82 -14.24
C HIS A 166 -0.72 -1.71 -15.75
N ASN A 167 -1.92 -2.04 -16.23
CA ASN A 167 -2.32 -1.85 -17.63
C ASN A 167 -3.84 -1.63 -17.74
N PRO A 168 -4.35 -1.07 -18.86
CA PRO A 168 -5.77 -0.76 -19.02
C PRO A 168 -6.71 -1.97 -18.94
N ASP A 169 -6.27 -3.16 -19.37
CA ASP A 169 -7.12 -4.35 -19.37
C ASP A 169 -7.46 -4.82 -17.96
N GLU A 170 -6.64 -4.49 -16.99
CA GLU A 170 -6.83 -4.87 -15.58
C GLU A 170 -8.03 -4.17 -14.93
N TYR A 171 -8.45 -3.00 -15.44
CA TYR A 171 -9.70 -2.36 -15.02
C TYR A 171 -10.96 -3.13 -15.45
N HIS A 172 -10.82 -4.04 -16.42
CA HIS A 172 -11.91 -4.90 -16.87
C HIS A 172 -11.99 -6.23 -16.12
N ASP A 173 -11.03 -6.52 -15.24
CA ASP A 173 -11.04 -7.74 -14.41
C ASP A 173 -12.00 -7.62 -13.23
N LEU A 174 -13.29 -7.64 -13.56
CA LEU A 174 -14.35 -7.65 -12.55
C LEU A 174 -14.38 -8.92 -11.69
N ALA A 175 -13.74 -10.02 -12.14
CA ALA A 175 -13.72 -11.27 -11.38
C ALA A 175 -12.82 -11.13 -10.15
N SER A 176 -11.60 -10.62 -10.31
CA SER A 176 -10.68 -10.39 -9.20
C SER A 176 -11.19 -9.30 -8.26
N TYR A 177 -11.74 -8.20 -8.80
CA TYR A 177 -12.39 -7.18 -7.98
C TYR A 177 -13.50 -7.76 -7.09
N LYS A 178 -14.43 -8.54 -7.67
CA LYS A 178 -15.49 -9.21 -6.92
C LYS A 178 -14.95 -10.23 -5.91
N GLY A 179 -13.82 -10.86 -6.21
CA GLY A 179 -13.13 -11.75 -5.28
C GLY A 179 -12.66 -11.02 -4.03
N CYS A 180 -12.07 -9.82 -4.18
CA CYS A 180 -11.67 -8.97 -3.06
C CYS A 180 -12.87 -8.44 -2.26
N VAL A 181 -13.93 -7.99 -2.96
CA VAL A 181 -15.18 -7.56 -2.31
C VAL A 181 -15.78 -8.72 -1.49
N LYS A 182 -15.84 -9.92 -2.09
CA LYS A 182 -16.33 -11.10 -1.38
C LYS A 182 -15.47 -11.46 -0.17
N MET A 183 -14.15 -11.34 -0.27
CA MET A 183 -13.27 -11.53 0.88
C MET A 183 -13.64 -10.56 2.01
N ALA A 184 -13.86 -9.28 1.71
CA ALA A 184 -14.31 -8.30 2.69
C ALA A 184 -15.66 -8.69 3.33
N GLU A 185 -16.64 -9.09 2.51
CA GLU A 185 -17.95 -9.55 2.97
C GLU A 185 -17.86 -10.79 3.87
N ASP A 186 -16.99 -11.76 3.52
CA ASP A 186 -16.77 -12.98 4.32
C ASP A 186 -16.23 -12.67 5.73
N PHE A 187 -15.57 -11.54 5.90
CA PHE A 187 -15.13 -11.00 7.21
C PHE A 187 -16.13 -10.02 7.84
N GLY A 188 -17.30 -9.80 7.23
CA GLY A 188 -18.34 -8.91 7.74
C GLY A 188 -18.03 -7.42 7.59
N LEU A 189 -17.13 -7.07 6.67
CA LEU A 189 -16.74 -5.69 6.40
C LEU A 189 -17.78 -5.00 5.50
N SER A 190 -18.13 -3.75 5.85
CA SER A 190 -18.68 -2.81 4.88
C SER A 190 -17.52 -1.99 4.32
N LEU A 191 -17.29 -2.08 3.00
CA LEU A 191 -16.22 -1.32 2.36
C LEU A 191 -16.56 0.17 2.34
N ILE A 192 -15.57 1.00 2.62
CA ILE A 192 -15.65 2.42 2.34
C ILE A 192 -15.51 2.56 0.82
N HIS A 193 -16.49 3.16 0.18
CA HIS A 193 -16.39 3.59 -1.19
C HIS A 193 -15.82 5.01 -1.20
N ILE A 194 -14.63 5.16 -1.75
CA ILE A 194 -14.01 6.45 -2.01
C ILE A 194 -14.41 6.94 -3.38
#